data_e682aa004b6e53ca7be277082eb0ac73
#
_entry.id   e682aa004b6e53ca7be277082eb0ac73
#
_cell.length_a   1.000
_cell.length_b   1.000
_cell.length_c   1.000
_cell.angle_alpha   90.00
_cell.angle_beta   90.00
_cell.angle_gamma   90.00
#
_symmetry.space_group_name_H-M   'P 1'
#
loop_
_entity.id
_entity.type
_entity.pdbx_description
1 polymer ?
#
loop_
_entity_poly.entity_id
_entity_poly.type
_entity_poly.pdbx_seq_one_letter_code
_entity_poly.pdbx_strand_id
1 'polypeptide(L)'
;MMWMNIWTDNVSGGQKMNGSKDLKTIIYFKGVYDTLDLFTDHLIEAFESMGYGTFVYHTANEEVSKKMLLRLLDESQEFAVVTFNNLGYNLSFEQSEAAEDEEKKPEEHNIWNYFHIPYIDILMDHPFHYEKPLCNMPETAVILCTDRNHEKYIRRFFKNIHQTDFLPHAGVEL
;
A
#
# COMPACT_ATOMS: atom_id res chain seq x y z
N MET A 1 -18.45 5.23 -9.29
CA MET A 1 -18.54 6.46 -8.48
C MET A 1 -18.67 6.17 -6.97
N MET A 2 -18.27 4.98 -6.49
CA MET A 2 -18.47 4.52 -5.10
C MET A 2 -17.15 4.45 -4.29
N TRP A 3 -16.00 4.64 -4.92
CA TRP A 3 -14.67 4.49 -4.33
C TRP A 3 -14.08 5.77 -3.72
N MET A 4 -14.78 6.89 -3.89
CA MET A 4 -14.30 8.20 -3.43
C MET A 4 -14.49 8.46 -1.93
N ASN A 5 -15.20 7.57 -1.20
CA ASN A 5 -15.59 7.81 0.20
C ASN A 5 -14.71 7.13 1.25
N ILE A 6 -13.72 6.34 0.85
CA ILE A 6 -12.82 5.67 1.82
C ILE A 6 -11.97 6.70 2.60
N TRP A 7 -11.79 7.90 2.04
CA TRP A 7 -10.93 8.95 2.59
C TRP A 7 -11.67 10.01 3.42
N THR A 8 -13.02 10.04 3.41
CA THR A 8 -13.75 11.18 3.98
C THR A 8 -14.31 10.98 5.39
N ASP A 9 -14.39 9.75 5.92
CA ASP A 9 -15.15 9.48 7.14
C ASP A 9 -14.35 9.50 8.45
N ASN A 10 -13.04 9.78 8.44
CA ASN A 10 -12.23 9.79 9.67
C ASN A 10 -11.65 11.16 10.10
N VAL A 11 -12.15 12.28 9.56
CA VAL A 11 -11.70 13.61 10.00
C VAL A 11 -12.90 14.46 10.43
N SER A 12 -13.36 14.23 11.64
CA SER A 12 -14.19 15.20 12.36
C SER A 12 -13.34 15.92 13.42
N GLY A 13 -12.95 17.14 13.09
CA GLY A 13 -12.50 18.11 14.10
C GLY A 13 -11.12 18.72 13.85
N GLY A 14 -11.07 19.84 13.15
CA GLY A 14 -9.86 20.67 13.12
C GLY A 14 -9.87 21.69 11.99
N GLN A 15 -10.06 22.93 12.34
CA GLN A 15 -9.87 24.21 11.65
C GLN A 15 -9.30 24.20 10.23
N LYS A 16 -10.04 24.81 9.29
CA LYS A 16 -9.58 25.26 7.98
C LYS A 16 -8.34 26.14 8.14
N MET A 17 -7.20 25.65 7.70
CA MET A 17 -6.03 26.48 7.37
C MET A 17 -5.87 26.55 5.85
N ASN A 18 -5.62 27.78 5.37
CA ASN A 18 -5.53 28.18 3.96
C ASN A 18 -4.39 27.48 3.20
N GLY A 19 -4.75 26.89 2.04
CA GLY A 19 -3.93 27.08 0.80
C GLY A 19 -2.60 26.33 0.72
N SER A 20 -2.50 25.06 1.14
CA SER A 20 -1.58 24.11 0.55
C SER A 20 -2.44 23.02 -0.09
N LYS A 21 -2.26 22.75 -1.39
CA LYS A 21 -2.79 21.49 -1.96
C LYS A 21 -2.04 20.40 -1.22
N ASP A 22 -2.74 19.69 -0.35
CA ASP A 22 -2.21 18.49 0.29
C ASP A 22 -1.90 17.49 -0.83
N LEU A 23 -0.63 17.43 -1.21
CA LEU A 23 -0.17 16.53 -2.26
C LEU A 23 -0.31 15.12 -1.70
N LYS A 24 -1.24 14.35 -2.27
CA LYS A 24 -1.42 12.93 -1.95
C LYS A 24 -0.51 12.12 -2.86
N THR A 25 0.37 11.33 -2.29
CA THR A 25 1.32 10.51 -3.05
C THR A 25 0.96 9.04 -2.94
N ILE A 26 0.91 8.36 -4.09
CA ILE A 26 0.68 6.92 -4.16
C ILE A 26 2.02 6.21 -4.36
N ILE A 27 2.25 5.20 -3.53
CA ILE A 27 3.45 4.36 -3.54
C ILE A 27 3.13 3.09 -4.32
N TYR A 28 3.94 2.79 -5.33
CA TYR A 28 3.83 1.61 -6.18
C TYR A 28 5.07 0.73 -6.07
N PHE A 29 4.93 -0.56 -6.42
CA PHE A 29 6.03 -1.53 -6.47
C PHE A 29 6.24 -2.04 -7.89
N LYS A 30 7.51 -2.10 -8.35
CA LYS A 30 7.90 -2.61 -9.66
C LYS A 30 9.16 -3.47 -9.57
N GLY A 31 9.39 -4.28 -10.63
CA GLY A 31 10.62 -5.05 -10.81
C GLY A 31 10.53 -6.50 -10.36
N VAL A 32 9.33 -7.08 -10.24
CA VAL A 32 9.13 -8.51 -9.97
C VAL A 32 8.60 -9.24 -11.20
N TYR A 33 7.59 -8.68 -11.86
CA TYR A 33 6.95 -9.26 -13.04
C TYR A 33 6.63 -8.18 -14.08
N ASP A 34 7.10 -8.32 -15.30
CA ASP A 34 6.91 -7.34 -16.38
C ASP A 34 5.42 -7.02 -16.65
N THR A 35 4.55 -8.02 -16.54
CA THR A 35 3.10 -7.84 -16.72
C THR A 35 2.48 -6.97 -15.62
N LEU A 36 2.88 -7.16 -14.37
CA LEU A 36 2.40 -6.34 -13.25
C LEU A 36 2.99 -4.94 -13.32
N ASP A 37 4.22 -4.82 -13.81
CA ASP A 37 4.86 -3.53 -14.04
C ASP A 37 4.10 -2.70 -15.08
N LEU A 38 3.59 -3.34 -16.15
CA LEU A 38 2.75 -2.69 -17.16
C LEU A 38 1.42 -2.21 -16.56
N PHE A 39 0.76 -3.03 -15.75
CA PHE A 39 -0.48 -2.60 -15.07
C PHE A 39 -0.21 -1.47 -14.08
N THR A 40 0.93 -1.52 -13.39
CA THR A 40 1.37 -0.44 -12.50
C THR A 40 1.57 0.86 -13.27
N ASP A 41 2.17 0.83 -14.46
CA ASP A 41 2.36 2.04 -15.29
C ASP A 41 1.02 2.67 -15.68
N HIS A 42 0.03 1.87 -16.09
CA HIS A 42 -1.31 2.39 -16.38
C HIS A 42 -2.02 2.98 -15.15
N LEU A 43 -1.83 2.38 -13.97
CA LEU A 43 -2.35 2.97 -12.73
C LEU A 43 -1.67 4.29 -12.40
N ILE A 44 -0.35 4.39 -12.57
CA ILE A 44 0.42 5.63 -12.38
C ILE A 44 -0.16 6.73 -13.28
N GLU A 45 -0.25 6.49 -14.60
CA GLU A 45 -0.81 7.45 -15.56
C GLU A 45 -2.22 7.91 -15.16
N ALA A 46 -3.08 6.97 -14.74
CA ALA A 46 -4.44 7.29 -14.32
C ALA A 46 -4.47 8.18 -13.08
N PHE A 47 -3.72 7.85 -12.04
CA PHE A 47 -3.70 8.62 -10.79
C PHE A 47 -3.00 9.97 -10.94
N GLU A 48 -1.92 10.05 -11.73
CA GLU A 48 -1.27 11.33 -12.06
C GLU A 48 -2.22 12.25 -12.82
N SER A 49 -3.03 11.72 -13.74
CA SER A 49 -4.06 12.50 -14.44
C SER A 49 -5.11 13.09 -13.50
N MET A 50 -5.33 12.46 -12.33
CA MET A 50 -6.21 12.94 -11.26
C MET A 50 -5.50 13.90 -10.27
N GLY A 51 -4.21 14.14 -10.46
CA GLY A 51 -3.42 15.07 -9.65
C GLY A 51 -2.76 14.46 -8.40
N TYR A 52 -2.62 13.14 -8.35
CA TYR A 52 -1.84 12.47 -7.30
C TYR A 52 -0.34 12.50 -7.65
N GLY A 53 0.50 12.57 -6.62
CA GLY A 53 1.92 12.32 -6.75
C GLY A 53 2.23 10.82 -6.83
N THR A 54 3.39 10.47 -7.34
CA THR A 54 3.82 9.08 -7.54
C THR A 54 5.18 8.83 -6.93
N PHE A 55 5.32 7.72 -6.21
CA PHE A 55 6.60 7.16 -5.80
C PHE A 55 6.66 5.70 -6.23
N VAL A 56 7.72 5.29 -6.95
CA VAL A 56 7.92 3.92 -7.40
C VAL A 56 9.05 3.27 -6.61
N TYR A 57 8.70 2.22 -5.86
CA TYR A 57 9.66 1.36 -5.18
C TYR A 57 10.13 0.26 -6.13
N HIS A 58 11.42 0.27 -6.49
CA HIS A 58 12.02 -0.74 -7.34
C HIS A 58 12.63 -1.87 -6.51
N THR A 59 12.06 -3.07 -6.60
CA THR A 59 12.54 -4.26 -5.86
C THR A 59 13.94 -4.69 -6.27
N ALA A 60 14.34 -4.42 -7.51
CA ALA A 60 15.71 -4.69 -7.99
C ALA A 60 16.77 -3.79 -7.32
N ASN A 61 16.37 -2.65 -6.72
CA ASN A 61 17.24 -1.71 -6.02
C ASN A 61 16.68 -1.41 -4.62
N GLU A 62 16.38 -2.45 -3.87
CA GLU A 62 15.66 -2.40 -2.60
C GLU A 62 16.27 -1.41 -1.60
N GLU A 63 17.58 -1.47 -1.38
CA GLU A 63 18.31 -0.59 -0.45
C GLU A 63 18.13 0.90 -0.75
N VAL A 64 18.23 1.27 -2.04
CA VAL A 64 18.06 2.66 -2.48
C VAL A 64 16.61 3.08 -2.36
N SER A 65 15.69 2.23 -2.85
CA SER A 65 14.25 2.50 -2.81
C SER A 65 13.76 2.66 -1.38
N LYS A 66 14.21 1.82 -0.45
CA LYS A 66 13.87 1.89 0.97
C LYS A 66 14.36 3.19 1.61
N LYS A 67 15.61 3.61 1.35
CA LYS A 67 16.15 4.87 1.86
C LYS A 67 15.37 6.08 1.33
N MET A 68 15.01 6.06 0.06
CA MET A 68 14.21 7.13 -0.55
C MET A 68 12.78 7.16 0.02
N LEU A 69 12.15 5.99 0.20
CA LEU A 69 10.83 5.87 0.79
C LEU A 69 10.80 6.45 2.22
N LEU A 70 11.73 6.05 3.07
CA LEU A 70 11.78 6.55 4.45
C LEU A 70 11.96 8.06 4.52
N ARG A 71 12.77 8.65 3.62
CA ARG A 71 12.89 10.11 3.53
C ARG A 71 11.59 10.77 3.08
N LEU A 72 10.89 10.16 2.12
CA LEU A 72 9.61 10.66 1.63
C LEU A 72 8.54 10.65 2.73
N LEU A 73 8.51 9.60 3.56
CA LEU A 73 7.54 9.46 4.65
C LEU A 73 7.74 10.46 5.80
N ASP A 74 8.91 11.10 5.90
CA ASP A 74 9.16 12.19 6.84
C ASP A 74 8.49 13.52 6.40
N GLU A 75 8.01 13.59 5.16
CA GLU A 75 7.33 14.78 4.65
C GLU A 75 5.87 14.82 5.12
N SER A 76 5.35 16.04 5.39
CA SER A 76 3.98 16.26 5.85
C SER A 76 2.97 16.15 4.71
N GLN A 77 2.73 14.95 4.18
CA GLN A 77 1.75 14.68 3.12
C GLN A 77 1.01 13.37 3.38
N GLU A 78 -0.11 13.15 2.69
CA GLU A 78 -0.85 11.90 2.75
C GLU A 78 -0.32 10.87 1.76
N PHE A 79 -0.20 9.63 2.21
CA PHE A 79 0.29 8.51 1.41
C PHE A 79 -0.74 7.39 1.34
N ALA A 80 -0.70 6.62 0.25
CA ALA A 80 -1.32 5.30 0.14
C ALA A 80 -0.40 4.39 -0.67
N VAL A 81 -0.47 3.10 -0.41
CA VAL A 81 0.14 2.06 -1.25
C VAL A 81 -0.91 1.51 -2.19
N VAL A 82 -0.56 1.34 -3.47
CA VAL A 82 -1.33 0.55 -4.43
C VAL A 82 -0.39 -0.45 -5.07
N THR A 83 -0.67 -1.72 -4.91
CA THR A 83 0.22 -2.79 -5.34
C THR A 83 -0.52 -3.99 -5.89
N PHE A 84 0.21 -4.94 -6.46
CA PHE A 84 -0.31 -6.20 -6.96
C PHE A 84 0.31 -7.38 -6.22
N ASN A 85 -0.50 -8.43 -5.98
CA ASN A 85 -0.05 -9.72 -5.47
C ASN A 85 0.87 -9.59 -4.25
N ASN A 86 0.47 -8.74 -3.30
CA ASN A 86 1.11 -8.55 -1.99
C ASN A 86 2.54 -7.97 -2.03
N LEU A 87 2.97 -7.30 -3.12
CA LEU A 87 4.31 -6.72 -3.17
C LEU A 87 4.48 -5.64 -2.10
N GLY A 88 5.56 -5.76 -1.33
CA GLY A 88 5.93 -4.79 -0.29
C GLY A 88 5.14 -4.88 1.03
N TYR A 89 4.27 -5.89 1.22
CA TYR A 89 3.44 -6.03 2.44
C TYR A 89 4.26 -6.09 3.74
N ASN A 90 5.46 -6.63 3.67
CA ASN A 90 6.34 -6.88 4.80
C ASN A 90 7.53 -5.92 4.88
N LEU A 91 7.46 -4.78 4.20
CA LEU A 91 8.51 -3.76 4.35
C LEU A 91 8.59 -3.28 5.80
N SER A 92 9.79 -3.35 6.34
CA SER A 92 10.08 -3.02 7.73
C SER A 92 11.29 -2.10 7.84
N PHE A 93 11.43 -1.45 8.98
CA PHE A 93 12.62 -0.70 9.36
C PHE A 93 12.96 -0.99 10.83
N GLU A 94 14.23 -0.89 11.13
CA GLU A 94 14.72 -1.00 12.50
C GLU A 94 14.76 0.40 13.12
N GLN A 95 14.09 0.59 14.23
CA GLN A 95 14.24 1.77 15.05
C GLN A 95 15.33 1.46 16.07
N SER A 96 16.52 2.04 15.88
CA SER A 96 17.49 2.11 16.97
C SER A 96 17.02 3.22 17.91
N GLU A 97 16.30 2.89 18.97
CA GLU A 97 16.30 3.77 20.11
C GLU A 97 17.77 3.99 20.49
N ALA A 98 18.18 5.25 20.64
CA ALA A 98 19.48 5.58 21.23
C ALA A 98 19.45 5.10 22.67
N ALA A 99 19.55 3.79 22.86
CA ALA A 99 19.47 3.16 24.13
C ALA A 99 20.85 3.24 24.79
N GLU A 100 20.87 3.82 25.95
CA GLU A 100 21.97 3.68 26.92
C GLU A 100 22.16 2.22 27.37
N ASP A 101 21.33 1.29 26.89
CA ASP A 101 21.40 -0.16 27.15
C ASP A 101 21.77 -0.93 25.87
N GLU A 102 23.02 -1.35 25.75
CA GLU A 102 23.61 -2.13 24.66
C GLU A 102 22.99 -3.54 24.47
N GLU A 103 22.06 -3.97 25.33
CA GLU A 103 21.44 -5.32 25.28
C GLU A 103 20.08 -5.40 24.57
N LYS A 104 19.45 -4.27 24.23
CA LYS A 104 18.17 -4.30 23.52
C LYS A 104 18.38 -4.45 22.02
N LYS A 105 17.84 -5.55 21.46
CA LYS A 105 17.75 -5.70 19.99
C LYS A 105 16.88 -4.59 19.43
N PRO A 106 17.25 -4.00 18.27
CA PRO A 106 16.40 -3.03 17.60
C PRO A 106 15.02 -3.66 17.32
N GLU A 107 13.96 -2.89 17.56
CA GLU A 107 12.60 -3.33 17.30
C GLU A 107 12.30 -3.13 15.81
N GLU A 108 11.85 -4.20 15.15
CA GLU A 108 11.49 -4.18 13.73
C GLU A 108 10.02 -3.82 13.59
N HIS A 109 9.74 -2.70 12.88
CA HIS A 109 8.39 -2.22 12.64
C HIS A 109 8.00 -2.36 11.17
N ASN A 110 6.80 -2.85 10.91
CA ASN A 110 6.21 -2.76 9.57
C ASN A 110 5.94 -1.30 9.24
N ILE A 111 6.44 -0.82 8.10
CA ILE A 111 6.37 0.60 7.69
C ILE A 111 4.91 1.07 7.60
N TRP A 112 4.04 0.27 7.01
CA TRP A 112 2.65 0.65 6.76
C TRP A 112 1.84 0.79 8.05
N ASN A 113 2.06 -0.11 8.99
CA ASN A 113 1.44 -0.04 10.32
C ASN A 113 1.96 1.15 11.12
N TYR A 114 3.28 1.35 11.12
CA TYR A 114 3.91 2.41 11.89
C TYR A 114 3.47 3.81 11.46
N PHE A 115 3.42 4.07 10.14
CA PHE A 115 2.98 5.35 9.58
C PHE A 115 1.47 5.41 9.30
N HIS A 116 0.70 4.37 9.65
CA HIS A 116 -0.75 4.26 9.41
C HIS A 116 -1.14 4.48 7.93
N ILE A 117 -0.32 3.98 7.00
CA ILE A 117 -0.52 4.15 5.56
C ILE A 117 -1.49 3.09 5.05
N PRO A 118 -2.59 3.47 4.38
CA PRO A 118 -3.47 2.53 3.69
C PRO A 118 -2.70 1.70 2.67
N TYR A 119 -2.83 0.38 2.76
CA TYR A 119 -2.18 -0.57 1.88
C TYR A 119 -3.23 -1.29 1.03
N ILE A 120 -3.34 -0.90 -0.25
CA ILE A 120 -4.32 -1.43 -1.19
C ILE A 120 -3.62 -2.46 -2.08
N ASP A 121 -4.01 -3.72 -1.97
CA ASP A 121 -3.48 -4.83 -2.76
C ASP A 121 -4.50 -5.33 -3.77
N ILE A 122 -4.12 -5.35 -5.04
CA ILE A 122 -4.91 -5.92 -6.13
C ILE A 122 -4.44 -7.35 -6.37
N LEU A 123 -5.20 -8.30 -5.84
CA LEU A 123 -4.86 -9.72 -5.93
C LEU A 123 -5.34 -10.30 -7.26
N MET A 124 -4.40 -10.53 -8.17
CA MET A 124 -4.67 -11.04 -9.52
C MET A 124 -4.82 -12.56 -9.54
N ASP A 125 -4.06 -13.26 -8.69
CA ASP A 125 -4.02 -14.71 -8.63
C ASP A 125 -4.84 -15.27 -7.46
N HIS A 126 -4.99 -16.62 -7.42
CA HIS A 126 -5.79 -17.27 -6.36
C HIS A 126 -5.14 -17.08 -4.98
N PRO A 127 -5.89 -16.67 -3.94
CA PRO A 127 -5.39 -16.40 -2.59
C PRO A 127 -4.62 -17.56 -1.94
N PHE A 128 -4.90 -18.79 -2.35
CA PHE A 128 -4.20 -19.98 -1.86
C PHE A 128 -2.67 -19.90 -2.05
N HIS A 129 -2.20 -19.22 -3.10
CA HIS A 129 -0.77 -19.06 -3.36
C HIS A 129 -0.10 -18.04 -2.44
N TYR A 130 -0.89 -17.26 -1.71
CA TYR A 130 -0.42 -16.13 -0.89
C TYR A 130 -0.77 -16.27 0.60
N GLU A 131 -0.88 -17.52 1.10
CA GLU A 131 -1.25 -17.78 2.49
C GLU A 131 -0.35 -17.01 3.48
N LYS A 132 0.97 -17.12 3.31
CA LYS A 132 1.91 -16.45 4.20
C LYS A 132 1.80 -14.92 4.14
N PRO A 133 1.82 -14.24 2.99
CA PRO A 133 1.51 -12.82 2.90
C PRO A 133 0.18 -12.44 3.52
N LEU A 134 -0.91 -13.11 3.16
CA LEU A 134 -2.26 -12.78 3.63
C LEU A 134 -2.42 -12.92 5.16
N CYS A 135 -1.71 -13.86 5.78
CA CYS A 135 -1.67 -13.98 7.25
C CYS A 135 -0.90 -12.84 7.94
N ASN A 136 -0.02 -12.15 7.21
CA ASN A 136 0.88 -11.12 7.75
C ASN A 136 0.67 -9.75 7.09
N MET A 137 -0.52 -9.50 6.54
CA MET A 137 -0.85 -8.21 5.94
C MET A 137 -0.81 -7.08 6.97
N PRO A 138 -0.47 -5.86 6.54
CA PRO A 138 -0.64 -4.67 7.37
C PRO A 138 -2.08 -4.54 7.89
N GLU A 139 -2.26 -3.97 9.07
CA GLU A 139 -3.58 -3.73 9.67
C GLU A 139 -4.47 -2.81 8.82
N THR A 140 -3.83 -1.93 8.03
CA THR A 140 -4.46 -0.99 7.11
C THR A 140 -4.77 -1.60 5.74
N ALA A 141 -4.58 -2.93 5.56
CA ALA A 141 -4.71 -3.58 4.27
C ALA A 141 -6.16 -3.64 3.77
N VAL A 142 -6.32 -3.31 2.50
CA VAL A 142 -7.55 -3.50 1.70
C VAL A 142 -7.20 -4.41 0.54
N ILE A 143 -7.85 -5.57 0.45
CA ILE A 143 -7.57 -6.54 -0.61
C ILE A 143 -8.67 -6.48 -1.67
N LEU A 144 -8.28 -6.15 -2.89
CA LEU A 144 -9.17 -6.11 -4.04
C LEU A 144 -8.96 -7.38 -4.89
N CYS A 145 -9.99 -8.21 -4.99
CA CYS A 145 -9.91 -9.47 -5.72
C CYS A 145 -10.52 -9.33 -7.12
N THR A 146 -9.84 -9.83 -8.13
CA THR A 146 -10.34 -9.85 -9.52
C THR A 146 -11.38 -10.96 -9.77
N ASP A 147 -11.57 -11.87 -8.82
CA ASP A 147 -12.60 -12.91 -8.83
C ASP A 147 -13.42 -12.88 -7.52
N ARG A 148 -14.76 -12.97 -7.64
CA ARG A 148 -15.69 -12.99 -6.50
C ARG A 148 -15.52 -14.21 -5.59
N ASN A 149 -15.00 -15.31 -6.10
CA ASN A 149 -14.71 -16.48 -5.27
C ASN A 149 -13.44 -16.28 -4.46
N HIS A 150 -12.47 -15.53 -4.98
CA HIS A 150 -11.27 -15.12 -4.24
C HIS A 150 -11.63 -14.21 -3.06
N GLU A 151 -12.50 -13.23 -3.28
CA GLU A 151 -13.03 -12.40 -2.19
C GLU A 151 -13.70 -13.24 -1.09
N LYS A 152 -14.59 -14.18 -1.48
CA LYS A 152 -15.25 -15.08 -0.53
C LYS A 152 -14.26 -15.98 0.21
N TYR A 153 -13.21 -16.43 -0.49
CA TYR A 153 -12.14 -17.24 0.09
C TYR A 153 -11.39 -16.45 1.17
N ILE A 154 -10.99 -15.21 0.88
CA ILE A 154 -10.32 -14.34 1.84
C ILE A 154 -11.20 -14.11 3.06
N ARG A 155 -12.44 -13.68 2.89
CA ARG A 155 -13.39 -13.45 3.98
C ARG A 155 -13.60 -14.68 4.87
N ARG A 156 -13.49 -15.87 4.29
CA ARG A 156 -13.66 -17.13 5.02
C ARG A 156 -12.43 -17.53 5.83
N PHE A 157 -11.25 -17.41 5.25
CA PHE A 157 -10.02 -18.01 5.79
C PHE A 157 -9.05 -17.03 6.45
N PHE A 158 -9.08 -15.74 6.08
CA PHE A 158 -8.16 -14.72 6.59
C PHE A 158 -8.89 -13.66 7.42
N LYS A 159 -9.10 -13.97 8.71
CA LYS A 159 -9.86 -13.10 9.64
C LYS A 159 -9.12 -11.84 10.08
N ASN A 160 -7.82 -11.80 9.87
CA ASN A 160 -6.98 -10.62 10.07
C ASN A 160 -7.17 -9.56 8.99
N ILE A 161 -7.75 -9.90 7.83
CA ILE A 161 -8.06 -8.96 6.76
C ILE A 161 -9.47 -8.44 6.98
N HIS A 162 -9.58 -7.17 7.39
CA HIS A 162 -10.86 -6.56 7.74
C HIS A 162 -11.62 -6.03 6.53
N GLN A 163 -10.90 -5.66 5.46
CA GLN A 163 -11.50 -5.09 4.27
C GLN A 163 -11.06 -5.83 3.00
N THR A 164 -12.02 -6.41 2.31
CA THR A 164 -11.82 -7.01 0.98
C THR A 164 -13.05 -6.78 0.11
N ASP A 165 -12.81 -6.58 -1.19
CA ASP A 165 -13.89 -6.36 -2.16
C ASP A 165 -13.51 -6.93 -3.53
N PHE A 166 -14.50 -6.96 -4.42
CA PHE A 166 -14.35 -7.41 -5.79
C PHE A 166 -14.02 -6.22 -6.71
N LEU A 167 -12.90 -6.31 -7.42
CA LEU A 167 -12.50 -5.39 -8.48
C LEU A 167 -12.52 -6.14 -9.82
N PRO A 168 -13.48 -5.88 -10.71
CA PRO A 168 -13.52 -6.54 -12.01
C PRO A 168 -12.28 -6.19 -12.85
N HIS A 169 -11.85 -7.12 -13.70
CA HIS A 169 -10.81 -6.85 -14.67
C HIS A 169 -11.17 -5.65 -15.54
N ALA A 170 -10.26 -4.70 -15.64
CA ALA A 170 -10.34 -3.60 -16.58
C ALA A 170 -9.58 -3.96 -17.87
N GLY A 171 -10.06 -3.47 -19.01
CA GLY A 171 -9.34 -3.51 -20.28
C GLY A 171 -8.78 -2.12 -20.61
N VAL A 172 -7.78 -2.09 -21.45
CA VAL A 172 -7.29 -0.86 -22.08
C VAL A 172 -8.06 -0.69 -23.39
N GLU A 173 -8.65 0.48 -23.65
CA GLU A 173 -9.13 0.82 -24.98
C GLU A 173 -7.93 0.98 -25.92
N LEU A 174 -7.94 0.21 -27.03
CA LEU A 174 -6.90 0.24 -28.05
C LEU A 174 -7.19 1.31 -29.09
#